data_b68774978c237906813bf2af7410b2e2
#
_entry.id   b68774978c237906813bf2af7410b2e2
#
_cell.length_a   1.000
_cell.length_b   1.000
_cell.length_c   1.000
_cell.angle_alpha   90.00
_cell.angle_beta   90.00
_cell.angle_gamma   90.00
#
_symmetry.space_group_name_H-M   'P 1'
#
loop_
_entity.id
_entity.type
_entity.pdbx_description
1 polymer ?
#
loop_
_entity_poly.entity_id
_entity_poly.type
_entity_poly.pdbx_seq_one_letter_code
_entity_poly.pdbx_strand_id
1 'polypeptide(L)'
;YVVLTSVNRDDLDDGGANHYADTVQLSKEHNPHTSVEALTPDFKGLRSSIETLVNCGIQVFAQNIETVKRLTHPVRDLRAGYQQTLDVLATSKAINSEVLTKSSIILGLGETRDEIIDTMDDLLEANVDILTLGQYLRPTLNHLPVARWIKPSEFNELRDIGIKRGFLEVQNARLVFIILG
;
A
#
# COMPACT_ATOMS: atom_id res chain seq x y z
N TYR A 1 -17.38 -4.68 -3.97
CA TYR A 1 -15.98 -4.30 -3.83
C TYR A 1 -15.15 -5.53 -3.48
N VAL A 2 -14.06 -5.74 -4.17
CA VAL A 2 -13.13 -6.83 -3.91
C VAL A 2 -11.70 -6.31 -3.89
N VAL A 3 -10.87 -6.86 -2.99
CA VAL A 3 -9.42 -6.64 -2.98
C VAL A 3 -8.75 -7.90 -3.47
N LEU A 4 -8.03 -7.79 -4.57
CA LEU A 4 -7.15 -8.84 -5.07
C LEU A 4 -5.74 -8.58 -4.58
N THR A 5 -5.04 -9.62 -4.18
CA THR A 5 -3.63 -9.54 -3.76
C THR A 5 -2.84 -10.68 -4.39
N SER A 6 -1.58 -10.44 -4.65
CA SER A 6 -0.65 -11.46 -5.11
C SER A 6 0.64 -11.43 -4.30
N VAL A 7 1.35 -12.55 -4.30
CA VAL A 7 2.74 -12.60 -3.82
C VAL A 7 3.68 -12.05 -4.91
N ASN A 8 4.90 -11.69 -4.52
CA ASN A 8 5.94 -11.32 -5.47
C ASN A 8 6.27 -12.51 -6.39
N ARG A 9 6.29 -12.27 -7.68
CA ARG A 9 6.61 -13.25 -8.72
C ARG A 9 7.92 -12.86 -9.40
N ASP A 10 9.01 -12.87 -8.60
CA ASP A 10 10.37 -12.57 -9.09
C ASP A 10 10.89 -13.57 -10.11
N ASP A 11 10.20 -14.71 -10.25
CA ASP A 11 10.40 -15.75 -11.25
C ASP A 11 9.85 -15.39 -12.64
N LEU A 12 9.01 -14.35 -12.74
CA LEU A 12 8.44 -13.86 -14.00
C LEU A 12 9.05 -12.51 -14.39
N ASP A 13 9.29 -12.32 -15.68
CA ASP A 13 9.91 -11.10 -16.21
C ASP A 13 9.05 -9.84 -15.97
N ASP A 14 7.72 -10.02 -15.98
CA ASP A 14 6.73 -8.97 -15.72
C ASP A 14 6.29 -8.87 -14.26
N GLY A 15 6.90 -9.68 -13.37
CA GLY A 15 6.49 -9.76 -11.97
C GLY A 15 5.08 -10.30 -11.75
N GLY A 16 4.48 -10.95 -12.77
CA GLY A 16 3.12 -11.49 -12.74
C GLY A 16 2.02 -10.49 -13.13
N ALA A 17 2.39 -9.34 -13.70
CA ALA A 17 1.42 -8.28 -14.03
C ALA A 17 0.36 -8.73 -15.04
N ASN A 18 0.72 -9.51 -16.07
CA ASN A 18 -0.24 -10.03 -17.05
C ASN A 18 -1.26 -10.98 -16.40
N HIS A 19 -0.78 -11.93 -15.59
CA HIS A 19 -1.69 -12.86 -14.89
C HIS A 19 -2.64 -12.13 -13.93
N TYR A 20 -2.14 -11.08 -13.28
CA TYR A 20 -2.95 -10.24 -12.40
C TYR A 20 -4.04 -9.50 -13.21
N ALA A 21 -3.65 -8.89 -14.33
CA ALA A 21 -4.58 -8.19 -15.22
C ALA A 21 -5.66 -9.11 -15.78
N ASP A 22 -5.30 -10.31 -16.22
CA ASP A 22 -6.25 -11.33 -16.70
C ASP A 22 -7.26 -11.70 -15.60
N THR A 23 -6.78 -11.85 -14.36
CA THR A 23 -7.65 -12.15 -13.20
C THR A 23 -8.65 -11.02 -12.95
N VAL A 24 -8.21 -9.76 -13.05
CA VAL A 24 -9.09 -8.59 -12.92
C VAL A 24 -10.13 -8.58 -14.02
N GLN A 25 -9.73 -8.77 -15.28
CA GLN A 25 -10.62 -8.76 -16.43
C GLN A 25 -11.70 -9.85 -16.32
N LEU A 26 -11.31 -11.10 -16.05
CA LEU A 26 -12.25 -12.21 -15.83
C LEU A 26 -13.19 -11.94 -14.65
N SER A 27 -12.70 -11.36 -13.58
CA SER A 27 -13.54 -11.00 -12.42
C SER A 27 -14.60 -9.97 -12.80
N LYS A 28 -14.26 -9.00 -13.63
CA LYS A 28 -15.18 -7.96 -14.11
C LYS A 28 -16.16 -8.46 -15.18
N GLU A 29 -15.75 -9.39 -16.04
CA GLU A 29 -16.64 -10.03 -17.00
C GLU A 29 -17.80 -10.75 -16.30
N HIS A 30 -17.51 -11.44 -15.19
CA HIS A 30 -18.53 -12.15 -14.41
C HIS A 30 -19.28 -11.24 -13.42
N ASN A 31 -18.67 -10.12 -13.02
CA ASN A 31 -19.21 -9.21 -12.01
C ASN A 31 -18.98 -7.73 -12.44
N PRO A 32 -19.64 -7.23 -13.49
CA PRO A 32 -19.33 -5.94 -14.12
C PRO A 32 -19.51 -4.72 -13.20
N HIS A 33 -20.32 -4.85 -12.14
CA HIS A 33 -20.55 -3.76 -11.17
C HIS A 33 -19.62 -3.81 -9.97
N THR A 34 -18.68 -4.78 -9.91
CA THR A 34 -17.74 -4.90 -8.79
C THR A 34 -16.54 -3.98 -9.00
N SER A 35 -16.29 -3.11 -8.04
CA SER A 35 -15.05 -2.33 -7.98
C SER A 35 -13.91 -3.23 -7.51
N VAL A 36 -12.77 -3.13 -8.18
CA VAL A 36 -11.58 -3.94 -7.89
C VAL A 36 -10.46 -3.05 -7.38
N GLU A 37 -9.96 -3.37 -6.18
CA GLU A 37 -8.70 -2.88 -5.64
C GLU A 37 -7.61 -3.93 -5.91
N ALA A 38 -6.51 -3.51 -6.51
CA ALA A 38 -5.35 -4.35 -6.73
C ALA A 38 -4.27 -4.00 -5.71
N LEU A 39 -4.05 -4.86 -4.71
CA LEU A 39 -2.91 -4.76 -3.80
C LEU A 39 -1.72 -5.50 -4.44
N THR A 40 -0.76 -4.73 -4.93
CA THR A 40 0.26 -5.18 -5.86
C THR A 40 1.63 -5.38 -5.21
N PRO A 41 2.48 -6.24 -5.77
CA PRO A 41 3.92 -6.15 -5.58
C PRO A 41 4.46 -4.87 -6.25
N ASP A 42 5.74 -4.56 -6.01
CA ASP A 42 6.38 -3.38 -6.61
C ASP A 42 6.81 -3.56 -8.07
N PHE A 43 6.68 -4.77 -8.62
CA PHE A 43 7.10 -5.12 -9.98
C PHE A 43 8.55 -4.70 -10.30
N LYS A 44 9.43 -4.61 -9.30
CA LYS A 44 10.80 -4.08 -9.42
C LYS A 44 10.85 -2.67 -10.06
N GLY A 45 9.77 -1.91 -9.95
CA GLY A 45 9.62 -0.60 -10.57
C GLY A 45 9.43 -0.62 -12.09
N LEU A 46 9.15 -1.77 -12.70
CA LEU A 46 8.96 -1.90 -14.15
C LEU A 46 7.69 -1.16 -14.60
N ARG A 47 7.89 -0.04 -15.30
CA ARG A 47 6.80 0.80 -15.79
C ARG A 47 5.77 0.04 -16.64
N SER A 48 6.23 -0.87 -17.52
CA SER A 48 5.35 -1.68 -18.37
C SER A 48 4.40 -2.58 -17.57
N SER A 49 4.87 -3.16 -16.47
CA SER A 49 4.06 -3.99 -15.57
C SER A 49 3.03 -3.17 -14.82
N ILE A 50 3.42 -1.99 -14.33
CA ILE A 50 2.50 -1.04 -13.70
C ILE A 50 1.43 -0.60 -14.71
N GLU A 51 1.81 -0.28 -15.94
CA GLU A 51 0.92 0.15 -17.02
C GLU A 51 -0.09 -0.94 -17.38
N THR A 52 0.34 -2.20 -17.49
CA THR A 52 -0.53 -3.35 -17.72
C THR A 52 -1.63 -3.43 -16.67
N LEU A 53 -1.26 -3.28 -15.41
CA LEU A 53 -2.23 -3.39 -14.32
C LEU A 53 -3.14 -2.17 -14.18
N VAL A 54 -2.59 -0.97 -14.30
CA VAL A 54 -3.38 0.27 -14.22
C VAL A 54 -4.47 0.34 -15.32
N ASN A 55 -4.18 -0.23 -16.50
CA ASN A 55 -5.09 -0.21 -17.64
C ASN A 55 -6.02 -1.44 -17.74
N CYS A 56 -5.91 -2.42 -16.83
CA CYS A 56 -6.76 -3.62 -16.89
C CYS A 56 -8.19 -3.42 -16.35
N GLY A 57 -8.51 -2.21 -15.85
CA GLY A 57 -9.85 -1.86 -15.37
C GLY A 57 -10.04 -1.87 -13.87
N ILE A 58 -8.96 -1.79 -13.08
CA ILE A 58 -9.02 -1.58 -11.63
C ILE A 58 -9.53 -0.17 -11.30
N GLN A 59 -10.11 0.00 -10.13
CA GLN A 59 -10.50 1.29 -9.57
C GLN A 59 -9.48 1.81 -8.57
N VAL A 60 -8.76 0.90 -7.89
CA VAL A 60 -7.74 1.26 -6.89
C VAL A 60 -6.47 0.47 -7.14
N PHE A 61 -5.36 1.19 -7.28
CA PHE A 61 -4.00 0.64 -7.30
C PHE A 61 -3.41 0.81 -5.89
N ALA A 62 -3.19 -0.28 -5.19
CA ALA A 62 -2.69 -0.27 -3.83
C ALA A 62 -1.30 -0.88 -3.74
N GLN A 63 -0.37 -0.17 -3.10
CA GLN A 63 0.92 -0.70 -2.70
C GLN A 63 1.31 -0.12 -1.34
N ASN A 64 1.56 -1.00 -0.39
CA ASN A 64 1.81 -0.61 0.98
C ASN A 64 3.26 -0.15 1.18
N ILE A 65 3.44 1.04 1.80
CA ILE A 65 4.75 1.50 2.25
C ILE A 65 5.20 0.79 3.53
N GLU A 66 4.24 0.24 4.27
CA GLU A 66 4.31 -0.58 5.47
C GLU A 66 4.80 0.20 6.70
N THR A 67 5.88 0.95 6.63
CA THR A 67 6.45 1.65 7.77
C THR A 67 7.19 2.92 7.35
N VAL A 68 7.66 3.69 8.31
CA VAL A 68 8.43 4.91 8.09
C VAL A 68 9.83 4.62 7.52
N LYS A 69 10.41 5.58 6.84
CA LYS A 69 11.68 5.43 6.08
C LYS A 69 12.80 4.78 6.90
N ARG A 70 13.00 5.19 8.14
CA ARG A 70 14.04 4.63 9.03
C ARG A 70 13.85 3.15 9.34
N LEU A 71 12.60 2.70 9.43
CA LEU A 71 12.25 1.34 9.80
C LEU A 71 12.08 0.40 8.61
N THR A 72 12.23 0.87 7.36
CA THR A 72 12.02 0.04 6.17
C THR A 72 12.84 -1.25 6.21
N HIS A 73 14.14 -1.17 6.32
CA HIS A 73 15.00 -2.37 6.29
C HIS A 73 14.87 -3.28 7.51
N PRO A 74 14.68 -2.76 8.77
CA PRO A 74 14.38 -3.64 9.89
C PRO A 74 13.05 -4.39 9.81
N VAL A 75 12.07 -3.87 9.04
CA VAL A 75 10.68 -4.36 9.01
C VAL A 75 10.38 -5.15 7.74
N ARG A 76 10.91 -4.72 6.59
CA ARG A 76 10.61 -5.27 5.26
C ARG A 76 11.76 -6.09 4.73
N ASP A 77 11.47 -6.95 3.75
CA ASP A 77 12.51 -7.62 2.95
C ASP A 77 13.49 -6.58 2.38
N LEU A 78 14.79 -6.94 2.31
CA LEU A 78 15.83 -6.03 1.83
C LEU A 78 15.62 -5.53 0.39
N ARG A 79 14.82 -6.27 -0.41
CA ARG A 79 14.46 -5.90 -1.78
C ARG A 79 13.36 -4.84 -1.84
N ALA A 80 12.59 -4.68 -0.76
CA ALA A 80 11.50 -3.72 -0.68
C ALA A 80 12.04 -2.35 -0.26
N GLY A 81 12.02 -1.39 -1.19
CA GLY A 81 12.51 -0.03 -0.99
C GLY A 81 11.42 0.97 -0.64
N TYR A 82 11.68 1.85 0.33
CA TYR A 82 10.78 2.96 0.65
C TYR A 82 10.54 3.86 -0.56
N GLN A 83 11.62 4.33 -1.19
CA GLN A 83 11.52 5.19 -2.39
C GLN A 83 10.89 4.43 -3.56
N GLN A 84 11.21 3.16 -3.76
CA GLN A 84 10.61 2.36 -4.82
C GLN A 84 9.08 2.25 -4.69
N THR A 85 8.56 2.13 -3.46
CA THR A 85 7.11 2.15 -3.22
C THR A 85 6.49 3.49 -3.65
N LEU A 86 7.11 4.61 -3.28
CA LEU A 86 6.66 5.95 -3.70
C LEU A 86 6.70 6.11 -5.23
N ASP A 87 7.79 5.69 -5.86
CA ASP A 87 7.97 5.78 -7.31
C ASP A 87 6.92 4.95 -8.08
N VAL A 88 6.58 3.75 -7.58
CA VAL A 88 5.54 2.89 -8.17
C VAL A 88 4.16 3.55 -8.06
N LEU A 89 3.81 4.09 -6.89
CA LEU A 89 2.55 4.80 -6.66
C LEU A 89 2.45 6.05 -7.56
N ALA A 90 3.49 6.87 -7.59
CA ALA A 90 3.55 8.05 -8.46
C ALA A 90 3.45 7.67 -9.96
N THR A 91 4.13 6.58 -10.36
CA THR A 91 4.07 6.08 -11.73
C THR A 91 2.67 5.62 -12.10
N SER A 92 1.97 4.90 -11.22
CA SER A 92 0.60 4.44 -11.46
C SER A 92 -0.36 5.62 -11.67
N LYS A 93 -0.25 6.66 -10.85
CA LYS A 93 -1.05 7.89 -10.97
C LYS A 93 -0.73 8.68 -12.24
N ALA A 94 0.54 8.74 -12.64
CA ALA A 94 0.96 9.39 -13.87
C ALA A 94 0.49 8.66 -15.15
N ILE A 95 0.29 7.34 -15.09
CA ILE A 95 -0.26 6.54 -16.21
C ILE A 95 -1.77 6.78 -16.33
N ASN A 96 -2.51 6.78 -15.23
CA ASN A 96 -3.95 7.01 -15.24
C ASN A 96 -4.40 7.76 -13.97
N SER A 97 -4.70 9.03 -14.12
CA SER A 97 -5.11 9.90 -13.01
C SER A 97 -6.47 9.54 -12.40
N GLU A 98 -7.31 8.78 -13.11
CA GLU A 98 -8.64 8.36 -12.66
C GLU A 98 -8.59 7.17 -11.69
N VAL A 99 -7.51 6.36 -11.73
CA VAL A 99 -7.31 5.27 -10.80
C VAL A 99 -6.89 5.85 -9.45
N LEU A 100 -7.60 5.49 -8.38
CA LEU A 100 -7.24 5.88 -7.02
C LEU A 100 -5.99 5.11 -6.59
N THR A 101 -5.07 5.82 -5.95
CA THR A 101 -3.87 5.22 -5.37
C THR A 101 -4.02 5.06 -3.87
N LYS A 102 -3.55 3.94 -3.33
CA LYS A 102 -3.71 3.61 -1.91
C LYS A 102 -2.41 3.05 -1.33
N SER A 103 -2.13 3.44 -0.09
CA SER A 103 -1.02 2.86 0.68
C SER A 103 -1.42 2.62 2.13
N SER A 104 -0.57 1.92 2.89
CA SER A 104 -0.79 1.71 4.32
C SER A 104 0.49 1.87 5.13
N ILE A 105 0.33 2.35 6.37
CA ILE A 105 1.38 2.42 7.39
C ILE A 105 0.94 1.57 8.58
N ILE A 106 1.83 0.67 9.00
CA ILE A 106 1.66 -0.15 10.20
C ILE A 106 2.34 0.57 11.36
N LEU A 107 1.58 0.82 12.41
CA LEU A 107 2.03 1.55 13.60
C LEU A 107 2.30 0.61 14.77
N GLY A 108 3.25 0.98 15.61
CA GLY A 108 3.63 0.21 16.80
C GLY A 108 4.95 -0.54 16.66
N LEU A 109 5.77 -0.19 15.65
CA LEU A 109 7.09 -0.73 15.37
C LEU A 109 8.25 0.11 15.94
N GLY A 110 7.93 1.26 16.58
CA GLY A 110 8.90 2.18 17.17
C GLY A 110 9.14 3.45 16.35
N GLU A 111 8.23 3.74 15.43
CA GLU A 111 8.15 5.01 14.72
C GLU A 111 7.77 6.16 15.66
N THR A 112 8.25 7.36 15.38
CA THR A 112 7.84 8.59 16.06
C THR A 112 6.65 9.23 15.32
N ARG A 113 5.95 10.14 16.01
CA ARG A 113 4.84 10.89 15.40
C ARG A 113 5.31 11.72 14.20
N ASP A 114 6.46 12.35 14.29
CA ASP A 114 7.01 13.18 13.21
C ASP A 114 7.35 12.31 11.99
N GLU A 115 7.95 11.13 12.19
CA GLU A 115 8.22 10.20 11.09
C GLU A 115 6.95 9.69 10.39
N ILE A 116 5.85 9.51 11.12
CA ILE A 116 4.55 9.16 10.53
C ILE A 116 4.06 10.31 9.65
N ILE A 117 4.17 11.54 10.15
CA ILE A 117 3.74 12.74 9.43
C ILE A 117 4.61 12.96 8.18
N ASP A 118 5.92 12.83 8.29
CA ASP A 118 6.84 12.91 7.15
C ASP A 118 6.50 11.85 6.08
N THR A 119 6.16 10.63 6.52
CA THR A 119 5.72 9.56 5.60
C THR A 119 4.40 9.88 4.93
N MET A 120 3.46 10.54 5.63
CA MET A 120 2.23 11.04 5.01
C MET A 120 2.51 12.09 3.94
N ASP A 121 3.46 13.00 4.19
CA ASP A 121 3.84 14.03 3.22
C ASP A 121 4.52 13.40 2.00
N ASP A 122 5.44 12.45 2.17
CA ASP A 122 6.07 11.70 1.08
C ASP A 122 5.02 10.96 0.20
N LEU A 123 4.00 10.36 0.83
CA LEU A 123 2.91 9.70 0.12
C LEU A 123 2.03 10.69 -0.66
N LEU A 124 1.75 11.86 -0.10
CA LEU A 124 1.01 12.93 -0.81
C LEU A 124 1.81 13.50 -1.99
N GLU A 125 3.13 13.66 -1.85
CA GLU A 125 4.01 14.03 -2.97
C GLU A 125 3.99 12.99 -4.09
N ALA A 126 3.84 11.70 -3.74
CA ALA A 126 3.64 10.61 -4.69
C ALA A 126 2.20 10.52 -5.23
N ASN A 127 1.33 11.49 -4.92
CA ASN A 127 -0.09 11.56 -5.32
C ASN A 127 -0.92 10.35 -4.84
N VAL A 128 -0.72 9.93 -3.59
CA VAL A 128 -1.54 8.89 -2.96
C VAL A 128 -2.84 9.50 -2.46
N ASP A 129 -3.97 8.91 -2.89
CA ASP A 129 -5.31 9.38 -2.55
C ASP A 129 -5.80 8.85 -1.20
N ILE A 130 -5.51 7.58 -0.90
CA ILE A 130 -6.06 6.86 0.25
C ILE A 130 -4.94 6.31 1.13
N LEU A 131 -5.01 6.59 2.42
CA LEU A 131 -4.10 6.04 3.41
C LEU A 131 -4.84 5.12 4.39
N THR A 132 -4.28 3.97 4.69
CA THR A 132 -4.72 3.10 5.78
C THR A 132 -3.69 3.10 6.92
N LEU A 133 -4.14 3.32 8.15
CA LEU A 133 -3.34 3.21 9.36
C LEU A 133 -3.75 1.95 10.12
N GLY A 134 -2.82 1.05 10.38
CA GLY A 134 -3.06 -0.21 11.07
C GLY A 134 -2.14 -0.44 12.28
N GLN A 135 -2.60 -1.20 13.27
CA GLN A 135 -1.76 -1.63 14.40
C GLN A 135 -0.92 -2.83 13.98
N TYR A 136 0.39 -2.76 14.22
CA TYR A 136 1.28 -3.91 14.09
C TYR A 136 0.91 -5.00 15.07
N LEU A 137 0.67 -6.20 14.57
CA LEU A 137 0.48 -7.42 15.36
C LEU A 137 1.61 -8.39 15.03
N ARG A 138 2.40 -8.76 16.02
CA ARG A 138 3.54 -9.67 15.85
C ARG A 138 3.08 -11.06 15.38
N PRO A 139 3.41 -11.50 14.15
CA PRO A 139 2.90 -12.78 13.63
C PRO A 139 3.52 -13.99 14.34
N THR A 140 4.83 -13.98 14.60
CA THR A 140 5.58 -15.04 15.28
C THR A 140 6.71 -14.45 16.12
N LEU A 141 7.34 -15.28 16.96
CA LEU A 141 8.49 -14.85 17.79
C LEU A 141 9.73 -14.44 16.97
N ASN A 142 9.78 -14.81 15.70
CA ASN A 142 10.89 -14.43 14.80
C ASN A 142 10.73 -13.02 14.21
N HIS A 143 9.55 -12.39 14.35
CA HIS A 143 9.28 -11.03 13.92
C HIS A 143 9.61 -10.02 15.04
N LEU A 144 9.71 -8.75 14.68
CA LEU A 144 9.94 -7.68 15.64
C LEU A 144 8.86 -7.67 16.75
N PRO A 145 9.22 -7.38 17.98
CA PRO A 145 8.22 -7.20 19.04
C PRO A 145 7.37 -5.96 18.77
N VAL A 146 6.14 -5.96 19.27
CA VAL A 146 5.32 -4.74 19.30
C VAL A 146 6.01 -3.74 20.21
N ALA A 147 6.44 -2.60 19.68
CA ALA A 147 7.11 -1.56 20.47
C ALA A 147 6.11 -0.76 21.33
N ARG A 148 4.90 -0.53 20.78
CA ARG A 148 3.81 0.10 21.53
C ARG A 148 2.45 -0.24 20.93
N TRP A 149 1.42 -0.13 21.75
CA TRP A 149 0.02 -0.23 21.34
C TRP A 149 -0.53 1.17 21.12
N ILE A 150 -1.02 1.44 19.92
CA ILE A 150 -1.57 2.74 19.54
C ILE A 150 -2.98 2.87 20.12
N LYS A 151 -3.26 3.96 20.80
CA LYS A 151 -4.60 4.22 21.33
C LYS A 151 -5.57 4.58 20.21
N PRO A 152 -6.87 4.21 20.33
CA PRO A 152 -7.87 4.60 19.35
C PRO A 152 -7.96 6.12 19.12
N SER A 153 -7.74 6.94 20.15
CA SER A 153 -7.69 8.40 20.04
C SER A 153 -6.55 8.88 19.16
N GLU A 154 -5.38 8.24 19.25
CA GLU A 154 -4.21 8.57 18.42
C GLU A 154 -4.43 8.23 16.94
N PHE A 155 -5.07 7.08 16.64
CA PHE A 155 -5.50 6.76 15.29
C PHE A 155 -6.44 7.85 14.72
N ASN A 156 -7.39 8.32 15.51
CA ASN A 156 -8.31 9.39 15.09
C ASN A 156 -7.57 10.71 14.85
N GLU A 157 -6.62 11.07 15.73
CA GLU A 157 -5.79 12.26 15.53
C GLU A 157 -4.96 12.19 14.24
N LEU A 158 -4.32 11.04 13.98
CA LEU A 158 -3.52 10.83 12.77
C LEU A 158 -4.38 10.84 11.52
N ARG A 159 -5.59 10.26 11.58
CA ARG A 159 -6.59 10.34 10.51
C ARG A 159 -6.93 11.80 10.20
N ASP A 160 -7.26 12.59 11.22
CA ASP A 160 -7.64 13.99 11.03
C ASP A 160 -6.47 14.84 10.48
N ILE A 161 -5.23 14.53 10.87
CA ILE A 161 -4.02 15.12 10.31
C ILE A 161 -3.89 14.78 8.82
N GLY A 162 -4.02 13.51 8.45
CA GLY A 162 -3.91 13.08 7.06
C GLY A 162 -4.96 13.72 6.16
N ILE A 163 -6.22 13.77 6.60
CA ILE A 163 -7.29 14.44 5.85
C ILE A 163 -6.99 15.94 5.68
N LYS A 164 -6.55 16.63 6.73
CA LYS A 164 -6.18 18.05 6.65
C LYS A 164 -4.99 18.33 5.74
N ARG A 165 -4.10 17.34 5.56
CA ARG A 165 -2.93 17.43 4.67
C ARG A 165 -3.26 17.19 3.21
N GLY A 166 -4.38 16.52 2.89
CA GLY A 166 -4.85 16.39 1.52
C GLY A 166 -5.21 14.98 1.07
N PHE A 167 -5.09 13.96 1.91
CA PHE A 167 -5.62 12.63 1.56
C PHE A 167 -7.13 12.70 1.34
N LEU A 168 -7.60 12.02 0.32
CA LEU A 168 -9.02 11.90 0.02
C LEU A 168 -9.75 11.10 1.11
N GLU A 169 -9.08 10.06 1.63
CA GLU A 169 -9.56 9.25 2.74
C GLU A 169 -8.37 8.73 3.58
N VAL A 170 -8.54 8.70 4.90
CA VAL A 170 -7.64 8.01 5.83
C VAL A 170 -8.43 7.03 6.66
N GLN A 171 -8.18 5.73 6.46
CA GLN A 171 -8.88 4.65 7.12
C GLN A 171 -8.11 4.16 8.35
N ASN A 172 -8.81 4.04 9.48
CA ASN A 172 -8.26 3.40 10.67
C ASN A 172 -8.66 1.92 10.67
N ALA A 173 -7.76 1.05 10.29
CA ALA A 173 -7.96 -0.39 10.37
C ALA A 173 -7.57 -0.87 11.78
N ARG A 174 -8.56 -1.02 12.67
CA ARG A 174 -8.34 -1.47 14.05
C ARG A 174 -7.79 -2.89 14.16
N LEU A 175 -7.93 -3.70 13.09
CA LEU A 175 -7.41 -5.06 12.98
C LEU A 175 -7.03 -5.29 11.51
N VAL A 176 -5.85 -4.87 11.11
CA VAL A 176 -5.26 -5.32 9.84
C VAL A 176 -4.30 -6.44 10.17
N PHE A 177 -4.66 -7.66 9.81
CA PHE A 177 -3.68 -8.74 9.74
C PHE A 177 -2.83 -8.49 8.48
N ILE A 178 -1.76 -7.74 8.61
CA ILE A 178 -0.75 -7.65 7.56
C ILE A 178 0.25 -8.75 7.86
N ILE A 179 0.22 -9.77 7.03
CA ILE A 179 1.27 -10.80 7.01
C ILE A 179 2.42 -10.15 6.25
N LEU A 180 3.44 -9.73 6.99
CA LEU A 180 4.73 -9.38 6.42
C LEU A 180 5.35 -10.69 5.93
N GLY A 181 5.36 -10.91 4.60
CA GLY A 181 6.01 -12.04 3.95
C GLY A 181 7.51 -11.88 3.86
#